data_97e1377fdaaaa597b040c67d7807cfde
#
_entry.id   97e1377fdaaaa597b040c67d7807cfde
#
_cell.length_a   1.000
_cell.length_b   1.000
_cell.length_c   1.000
_cell.angle_alpha   90.00
_cell.angle_beta   90.00
_cell.angle_gamma   90.00
#
_symmetry.space_group_name_H-M   'P 1'
#
loop_
_entity.id
_entity.type
_entity.pdbx_description
1 polymer ?
#
loop_
_entity_poly.entity_id
_entity_poly.type
_entity_poly.pdbx_seq_one_letter_code
_entity_poly.pdbx_strand_id
1 'polypeptide(L)'
;SRYAYAGVAKILKAYVFSQMVDAWGDIPFSEFNKFKDGIKQPKFDDDALVYPQLIAMIDAGIADINNPALNPSRPGADDAIYGGNTGRWIKAANTLKLKLYTKLRRVQNVSAQVTSLLANPAGLINATNESFVIPFGSALISDRNPGFGDYFAAQRDQHVSPWLYEIM
;
A
#
# COMPACT_ATOMS: atom_id res chain seq x y z
N SER A 1 5.80 13.77 19.25
CA SER A 1 6.00 12.58 18.41
C SER A 1 4.90 12.51 17.35
N ARG A 2 5.18 11.90 16.20
CA ARG A 2 4.30 11.84 15.04
C ARG A 2 4.05 10.38 14.64
N TYR A 3 3.65 9.55 15.60
CA TYR A 3 3.50 8.12 15.37
C TYR A 3 2.41 7.80 14.34
N ALA A 4 1.29 8.55 14.29
CA ALA A 4 0.26 8.34 13.28
C ALA A 4 0.80 8.57 11.85
N TYR A 5 1.63 9.59 11.64
CA TYR A 5 2.33 9.79 10.37
C TYR A 5 3.30 8.64 10.05
N ALA A 6 4.06 8.19 11.06
CA ALA A 6 4.96 7.06 10.91
C ALA A 6 4.20 5.78 10.56
N GLY A 7 3.03 5.57 11.19
CA GLY A 7 2.15 4.44 10.89
C GLY A 7 1.64 4.46 9.46
N VAL A 8 1.13 5.60 8.99
CA VAL A 8 0.71 5.77 7.58
C VAL A 8 1.89 5.54 6.63
N ALA A 9 3.06 6.09 6.93
CA ALA A 9 4.26 5.91 6.11
C ALA A 9 4.70 4.43 6.04
N LYS A 10 4.60 3.68 7.14
CA LYS A 10 4.89 2.23 7.15
C LYS A 10 3.91 1.45 6.27
N ILE A 11 2.61 1.77 6.34
CA ILE A 11 1.58 1.12 5.51
C ILE A 11 1.84 1.41 4.02
N LEU A 12 2.11 2.68 3.66
CA LEU A 12 2.44 3.06 2.30
C LEU A 12 3.73 2.39 1.81
N LYS A 13 4.77 2.36 2.64
CA LYS A 13 6.01 1.67 2.32
C LYS A 13 5.77 0.19 2.05
N ALA A 14 5.01 -0.50 2.91
CA ALA A 14 4.68 -1.89 2.71
C ALA A 14 3.87 -2.11 1.42
N TYR A 15 2.93 -1.21 1.10
CA TYR A 15 2.18 -1.25 -0.16
C TYR A 15 3.11 -1.15 -1.38
N VAL A 16 3.99 -0.15 -1.42
CA VAL A 16 4.91 0.05 -2.56
C VAL A 16 5.85 -1.14 -2.72
N PHE A 17 6.50 -1.58 -1.64
CA PHE A 17 7.39 -2.75 -1.71
C PHE A 17 6.66 -4.03 -2.10
N SER A 18 5.38 -4.19 -1.72
CA SER A 18 4.58 -5.33 -2.16
C SER A 18 4.38 -5.34 -3.68
N GLN A 19 4.19 -4.17 -4.31
CA GLN A 19 4.12 -4.07 -5.76
C GLN A 19 5.47 -4.39 -6.43
N MET A 20 6.56 -3.94 -5.80
CA MET A 20 7.92 -4.22 -6.31
C MET A 20 8.23 -5.71 -6.28
N VAL A 21 7.99 -6.39 -5.15
CA VAL A 21 8.18 -7.86 -5.03
C VAL A 21 7.29 -8.60 -6.02
N ASP A 22 6.04 -8.18 -6.17
CA ASP A 22 5.11 -8.80 -7.11
C ASP A 22 5.59 -8.71 -8.57
N ALA A 23 6.29 -7.63 -8.92
CA ALA A 23 6.73 -7.37 -10.28
C ALA A 23 8.12 -7.96 -10.60
N TRP A 24 9.02 -7.99 -9.63
CA TRP A 24 10.44 -8.29 -9.86
C TRP A 24 10.99 -9.47 -9.05
N GLY A 25 10.22 -10.04 -8.11
CA GLY A 25 10.72 -11.06 -7.20
C GLY A 25 11.68 -10.46 -6.17
N ASP A 26 12.93 -10.91 -6.17
CA ASP A 26 13.97 -10.39 -5.27
C ASP A 26 14.19 -8.89 -5.49
N ILE A 27 14.25 -8.14 -4.39
CA ILE A 27 14.42 -6.68 -4.43
C ILE A 27 15.35 -6.18 -3.32
N PRO A 28 15.98 -5.00 -3.49
CA PRO A 28 16.69 -4.36 -2.41
C PRO A 28 15.70 -3.83 -1.36
N PHE A 29 15.55 -4.53 -0.25
CA PHE A 29 14.62 -4.17 0.82
C PHE A 29 15.32 -3.81 2.13
N SER A 30 16.16 -4.71 2.66
CA SER A 30 16.81 -4.53 3.97
C SER A 30 17.85 -3.40 3.98
N GLU A 31 18.48 -3.17 2.84
CA GLU A 31 19.48 -2.11 2.66
C GLU A 31 18.97 -0.91 1.86
N PHE A 32 17.68 -0.88 1.56
CA PHE A 32 17.07 0.25 0.85
C PHE A 32 17.25 1.56 1.63
N ASN A 33 17.65 2.61 0.90
CA ASN A 33 17.84 3.97 1.42
C ASN A 33 18.94 4.11 2.52
N LYS A 34 19.93 3.19 2.51
CA LYS A 34 21.07 3.23 3.44
C LYS A 34 22.33 3.88 2.84
N PHE A 35 22.16 4.76 1.87
CA PHE A 35 23.28 5.47 1.25
C PHE A 35 24.11 6.29 2.27
N LYS A 36 23.45 6.90 3.26
CA LYS A 36 24.11 7.63 4.34
C LYS A 36 24.95 6.72 5.25
N ASP A 37 24.60 5.45 5.31
CA ASP A 37 25.33 4.42 6.06
C ASP A 37 26.48 3.81 5.23
N GLY A 38 26.78 4.40 4.05
CA GLY A 38 27.87 3.97 3.17
C GLY A 38 27.48 2.87 2.18
N ILE A 39 26.21 2.39 2.20
CA ILE A 39 25.74 1.34 1.30
C ILE A 39 25.32 1.98 -0.02
N LYS A 40 26.21 1.89 -1.02
CA LYS A 40 25.97 2.42 -2.38
C LYS A 40 25.31 1.41 -3.32
N GLN A 41 25.48 0.14 -3.04
CA GLN A 41 24.96 -0.99 -3.81
C GLN A 41 24.23 -1.92 -2.83
N PRO A 42 22.94 -1.69 -2.58
CA PRO A 42 22.16 -2.54 -1.69
C PRO A 42 22.03 -3.95 -2.28
N LYS A 43 22.09 -4.95 -1.42
CA LYS A 43 21.85 -6.35 -1.81
C LYS A 43 20.36 -6.56 -2.15
N PHE A 44 20.13 -7.52 -3.02
CA PHE A 44 18.78 -8.05 -3.26
C PHE A 44 18.43 -9.05 -2.15
N ASP A 45 17.27 -8.86 -1.55
CA ASP A 45 16.72 -9.78 -0.56
C ASP A 45 15.71 -10.71 -1.25
N ASP A 46 15.74 -11.98 -0.85
CA ASP A 46 14.84 -13.03 -1.29
C ASP A 46 13.37 -12.63 -1.03
N ASP A 47 12.51 -12.78 -2.02
CA ASP A 47 11.09 -12.42 -1.95
C ASP A 47 10.38 -13.12 -0.80
N ALA A 48 10.69 -14.40 -0.55
CA ALA A 48 10.14 -15.17 0.56
C ALA A 48 10.47 -14.59 1.95
N LEU A 49 11.59 -13.87 2.07
CA LEU A 49 11.98 -13.16 3.29
C LEU A 49 11.39 -11.75 3.38
N VAL A 50 11.06 -11.14 2.25
CA VAL A 50 10.47 -9.79 2.21
C VAL A 50 9.01 -9.80 2.65
N TYR A 51 8.18 -10.72 2.17
CA TYR A 51 6.75 -10.77 2.50
C TYR A 51 6.43 -10.76 4.00
N PRO A 52 7.05 -11.59 4.86
CA PRO A 52 6.82 -11.54 6.29
C PRO A 52 7.18 -10.18 6.92
N GLN A 53 8.23 -9.54 6.41
CA GLN A 53 8.65 -8.22 6.89
C GLN A 53 7.66 -7.12 6.48
N LEU A 54 7.04 -7.22 5.30
CA LEU A 54 5.97 -6.30 4.89
C LEU A 54 4.75 -6.42 5.80
N ILE A 55 4.35 -7.64 6.15
CA ILE A 55 3.23 -7.90 7.06
C ILE A 55 3.54 -7.33 8.45
N ALA A 56 4.73 -7.59 8.99
CA ALA A 56 5.17 -7.02 10.26
C ALA A 56 5.23 -5.49 10.24
N MET A 57 5.63 -4.89 9.10
CA MET A 57 5.65 -3.44 8.92
C MET A 57 4.23 -2.85 8.94
N ILE A 58 3.25 -3.53 8.34
CA ILE A 58 1.84 -3.13 8.38
C ILE A 58 1.32 -3.19 9.81
N ASP A 59 1.61 -4.26 10.55
CA ASP A 59 1.20 -4.41 11.96
C ASP A 59 1.81 -3.31 12.84
N ALA A 60 3.09 -3.00 12.65
CA ALA A 60 3.74 -1.89 13.33
C ALA A 60 3.11 -0.53 12.96
N GLY A 61 2.68 -0.37 11.71
CA GLY A 61 1.96 0.83 11.26
C GLY A 61 0.60 0.99 11.95
N ILE A 62 -0.16 -0.10 12.06
CA ILE A 62 -1.43 -0.12 12.79
C ILE A 62 -1.23 0.21 14.28
N ALA A 63 -0.19 -0.38 14.90
CA ALA A 63 0.14 -0.11 16.31
C ALA A 63 0.49 1.36 16.54
N ASP A 64 1.27 1.97 15.65
CA ASP A 64 1.60 3.39 15.73
C ASP A 64 0.36 4.29 15.63
N ILE A 65 -0.57 3.98 14.71
CA ILE A 65 -1.82 4.73 14.54
C ILE A 65 -2.69 4.62 15.79
N ASN A 66 -2.76 3.45 16.40
CA ASN A 66 -3.61 3.16 17.57
C ASN A 66 -3.04 3.67 18.89
N ASN A 67 -1.83 4.21 18.92
CA ASN A 67 -1.22 4.69 20.15
C ASN A 67 -1.58 6.16 20.44
N PRO A 68 -2.62 6.46 21.23
CA PRO A 68 -3.10 7.81 21.45
C PRO A 68 -2.10 8.66 22.25
N ALA A 69 -1.34 8.03 23.15
CA ALA A 69 -0.38 8.73 24.03
C ALA A 69 0.80 9.33 23.26
N LEU A 70 1.10 8.78 22.08
CA LEU A 70 2.24 9.17 21.26
C LEU A 70 1.85 10.01 20.04
N ASN A 71 0.57 10.35 19.88
CA ASN A 71 0.02 11.03 18.71
C ASN A 71 -0.58 12.41 18.99
N PRO A 72 0.19 13.39 19.52
CA PRO A 72 -0.29 14.77 19.67
C PRO A 72 -0.53 15.45 18.32
N SER A 73 0.12 14.98 17.24
CA SER A 73 -0.05 15.46 15.87
C SER A 73 -0.48 14.30 14.97
N ARG A 74 -1.62 14.46 14.29
CA ARG A 74 -2.20 13.46 13.39
C ARG A 74 -2.28 13.99 11.97
N PRO A 75 -2.23 13.11 10.95
CA PRO A 75 -2.56 13.48 9.57
C PRO A 75 -3.93 14.17 9.50
N GLY A 76 -4.05 15.12 8.62
CA GLY A 76 -5.27 15.90 8.36
C GLY A 76 -5.44 16.12 6.87
N ALA A 77 -5.62 17.37 6.46
CA ALA A 77 -5.78 17.75 5.06
C ALA A 77 -4.56 17.46 4.17
N ASP A 78 -3.40 17.21 4.77
CA ASP A 78 -2.17 16.77 4.11
C ASP A 78 -2.19 15.27 3.72
N ASP A 79 -3.15 14.50 4.19
CA ASP A 79 -3.40 13.12 3.77
C ASP A 79 -4.33 13.11 2.54
N ALA A 80 -3.74 13.00 1.36
CA ALA A 80 -4.45 13.03 0.09
C ALA A 80 -5.37 11.82 -0.16
N ILE A 81 -5.25 10.74 0.64
CA ILE A 81 -6.03 9.51 0.44
C ILE A 81 -7.28 9.50 1.31
N TYR A 82 -7.13 9.71 2.61
CA TYR A 82 -8.23 9.58 3.55
C TYR A 82 -8.51 10.85 4.38
N GLY A 83 -7.84 11.97 4.08
CA GLY A 83 -8.06 13.24 4.77
C GLY A 83 -7.80 13.16 6.29
N GLY A 84 -6.85 12.33 6.71
CA GLY A 84 -6.51 12.12 8.11
C GLY A 84 -7.39 11.10 8.84
N ASN A 85 -8.28 10.40 8.15
CA ASN A 85 -9.11 9.35 8.75
C ASN A 85 -8.28 8.09 9.04
N THR A 86 -7.75 8.00 10.25
CA THR A 86 -6.91 6.88 10.70
C THR A 86 -7.64 5.54 10.73
N GLY A 87 -8.95 5.54 10.96
CA GLY A 87 -9.77 4.33 10.91
C GLY A 87 -9.80 3.70 9.50
N ARG A 88 -9.88 4.55 8.46
CA ARG A 88 -9.79 4.07 7.07
C ARG A 88 -8.38 3.57 6.73
N TRP A 89 -7.33 4.17 7.28
CA TRP A 89 -5.96 3.66 7.16
C TRP A 89 -5.80 2.27 7.75
N ILE A 90 -6.42 1.99 8.91
CA ILE A 90 -6.39 0.65 9.51
C ILE A 90 -7.13 -0.37 8.64
N LYS A 91 -8.29 0.00 8.07
CA LYS A 91 -9.02 -0.85 7.12
C LYS A 91 -8.18 -1.15 5.87
N ALA A 92 -7.53 -0.14 5.31
CA ALA A 92 -6.63 -0.31 4.16
C ALA A 92 -5.45 -1.23 4.50
N ALA A 93 -4.84 -1.06 5.66
CA ALA A 93 -3.76 -1.89 6.16
C ALA A 93 -4.18 -3.36 6.30
N ASN A 94 -5.32 -3.64 6.92
CA ASN A 94 -5.85 -5.00 7.04
C ASN A 94 -6.21 -5.61 5.68
N THR A 95 -6.76 -4.81 4.76
CA THR A 95 -7.06 -5.26 3.40
C THR A 95 -5.76 -5.58 2.63
N LEU A 96 -4.71 -4.79 2.81
CA LEU A 96 -3.39 -5.07 2.26
C LEU A 96 -2.81 -6.37 2.82
N LYS A 97 -2.92 -6.60 4.14
CA LYS A 97 -2.51 -7.89 4.74
C LYS A 97 -3.27 -9.06 4.13
N LEU A 98 -4.59 -8.94 3.97
CA LEU A 98 -5.40 -9.98 3.33
C LEU A 98 -4.92 -10.26 1.90
N LYS A 99 -4.61 -9.21 1.11
CA LYS A 99 -4.02 -9.34 -0.22
C LYS A 99 -2.70 -10.11 -0.17
N LEU A 100 -1.79 -9.78 0.75
CA LEU A 100 -0.49 -10.45 0.88
C LEU A 100 -0.66 -11.92 1.28
N TYR A 101 -1.51 -12.23 2.26
CA TYR A 101 -1.80 -13.62 2.62
C TYR A 101 -2.44 -14.41 1.47
N THR A 102 -3.33 -13.78 0.70
CA THR A 102 -3.92 -14.42 -0.47
C THR A 102 -2.88 -14.82 -1.51
N LYS A 103 -1.81 -14.03 -1.67
CA LYS A 103 -0.68 -14.38 -2.55
C LYS A 103 0.14 -15.53 -1.98
N LEU A 104 0.44 -15.49 -0.70
CA LEU A 104 1.23 -16.51 -0.01
C LEU A 104 0.55 -17.88 0.07
N ARG A 105 -0.78 -17.97 -0.12
CA ARG A 105 -1.54 -19.23 0.04
C ARG A 105 -1.05 -20.42 -0.79
N ARG A 106 -0.29 -20.16 -1.85
CA ARG A 106 0.25 -21.22 -2.70
C ARG A 106 1.56 -21.81 -2.21
N VAL A 107 2.27 -21.08 -1.33
CA VAL A 107 3.61 -21.44 -0.85
C VAL A 107 3.63 -21.74 0.64
N GLN A 108 2.61 -21.29 1.39
CA GLN A 108 2.48 -21.57 2.82
C GLN A 108 1.01 -21.62 3.26
N ASN A 109 0.75 -22.32 4.36
CA ASN A 109 -0.60 -22.34 4.96
C ASN A 109 -0.85 -21.04 5.74
N VAL A 110 -1.75 -20.21 5.22
CA VAL A 110 -2.15 -18.91 5.80
C VAL A 110 -3.62 -18.89 6.21
N SER A 111 -4.27 -20.06 6.27
CA SER A 111 -5.73 -20.16 6.52
C SER A 111 -6.15 -19.50 7.83
N ALA A 112 -5.37 -19.66 8.91
CA ALA A 112 -5.66 -19.04 10.20
C ALA A 112 -5.64 -17.51 10.14
N GLN A 113 -4.65 -16.93 9.45
CA GLN A 113 -4.50 -15.48 9.29
C GLN A 113 -5.64 -14.90 8.44
N VAL A 114 -5.97 -15.56 7.34
CA VAL A 114 -7.07 -15.16 6.47
C VAL A 114 -8.40 -15.25 7.22
N THR A 115 -8.66 -16.36 7.91
CA THR A 115 -9.88 -16.52 8.70
C THR A 115 -10.01 -15.45 9.79
N SER A 116 -8.92 -15.12 10.47
CA SER A 116 -8.90 -14.07 11.49
C SER A 116 -9.25 -12.68 10.93
N LEU A 117 -8.74 -12.33 9.74
CA LEU A 117 -9.07 -11.06 9.09
C LEU A 117 -10.52 -11.03 8.60
N LEU A 118 -11.01 -12.13 8.04
CA LEU A 118 -12.38 -12.23 7.53
C LEU A 118 -13.43 -12.33 8.65
N ALA A 119 -13.05 -12.74 9.85
CA ALA A 119 -13.94 -12.75 11.02
C ALA A 119 -14.40 -11.33 11.43
N ASN A 120 -13.67 -10.28 11.02
CA ASN A 120 -14.05 -8.89 11.23
C ASN A 120 -14.13 -8.12 9.88
N PRO A 121 -15.20 -8.32 9.08
CA PRO A 121 -15.36 -7.63 7.81
C PRO A 121 -15.37 -6.09 7.93
N ALA A 122 -15.86 -5.56 9.05
CA ALA A 122 -15.86 -4.12 9.33
C ALA A 122 -14.45 -3.54 9.49
N GLY A 123 -13.46 -4.39 9.76
CA GLY A 123 -12.04 -4.02 9.82
C GLY A 123 -11.33 -3.99 8.46
N LEU A 124 -12.04 -4.32 7.38
CA LEU A 124 -11.54 -4.28 6.00
C LEU A 124 -12.21 -3.15 5.21
N ILE A 125 -11.65 -2.80 4.04
CA ILE A 125 -12.35 -1.95 3.08
C ILE A 125 -13.56 -2.74 2.56
N ASN A 126 -14.76 -2.26 2.86
CA ASN A 126 -16.02 -2.91 2.49
C ASN A 126 -17.06 -1.96 1.89
N ALA A 127 -16.70 -0.70 1.66
CA ALA A 127 -17.56 0.31 1.05
C ALA A 127 -16.76 1.18 0.08
N THR A 128 -17.41 1.69 -0.96
CA THR A 128 -16.79 2.52 -2.01
C THR A 128 -16.10 3.77 -1.44
N ASN A 129 -16.68 4.41 -0.43
CA ASN A 129 -16.12 5.59 0.21
C ASN A 129 -14.88 5.29 1.10
N GLU A 130 -14.53 4.03 1.28
CA GLU A 130 -13.34 3.57 1.98
C GLU A 130 -12.20 3.16 1.03
N SER A 131 -12.42 3.25 -0.27
CA SER A 131 -11.46 2.87 -1.29
C SER A 131 -10.12 3.59 -1.11
N PHE A 132 -9.03 2.85 -1.31
CA PHE A 132 -7.67 3.38 -1.28
C PHE A 132 -7.37 4.10 -2.61
N VAL A 133 -7.77 5.37 -2.69
CA VAL A 133 -7.72 6.16 -3.94
C VAL A 133 -7.22 7.57 -3.62
N ILE A 134 -6.35 8.08 -4.47
CA ILE A 134 -6.03 9.51 -4.53
C ILE A 134 -7.04 10.15 -5.47
N PRO A 135 -7.92 11.04 -5.00
CA PRO A 135 -8.83 11.74 -5.86
C PRO A 135 -8.06 12.77 -6.71
N PHE A 136 -8.19 12.67 -8.01
CA PHE A 136 -7.68 13.65 -8.95
C PHE A 136 -8.81 14.56 -9.43
N GLY A 137 -8.51 15.86 -9.58
CA GLY A 137 -9.45 16.82 -10.14
C GLY A 137 -9.52 16.73 -11.67
N SER A 138 -10.48 17.43 -12.24
CA SER A 138 -10.64 17.55 -13.70
C SER A 138 -10.60 19.00 -14.18
N ALA A 139 -10.69 19.95 -13.27
CA ALA A 139 -10.83 21.38 -13.60
C ALA A 139 -9.53 21.99 -14.13
N LEU A 140 -8.42 21.73 -13.46
CA LEU A 140 -7.10 22.23 -13.84
C LEU A 140 -6.24 21.08 -14.36
N ILE A 141 -5.34 21.39 -15.30
CA ILE A 141 -4.37 20.40 -15.84
C ILE A 141 -3.49 19.86 -14.71
N SER A 142 -3.09 20.70 -13.76
CA SER A 142 -2.30 20.32 -12.57
C SER A 142 -3.00 19.34 -11.63
N ASP A 143 -4.33 19.30 -11.66
CA ASP A 143 -5.13 18.45 -10.78
C ASP A 143 -5.46 17.09 -11.39
N ARG A 144 -5.15 16.91 -12.66
CA ARG A 144 -5.47 15.68 -13.39
C ARG A 144 -4.52 14.56 -13.05
N ASN A 145 -5.03 13.33 -13.15
CA ASN A 145 -4.17 12.15 -13.12
C ASN A 145 -3.10 12.26 -14.23
N PRO A 146 -1.80 12.09 -13.92
CA PRO A 146 -0.73 12.18 -14.91
C PRO A 146 -0.96 11.29 -16.13
N GLY A 147 -1.37 10.02 -15.94
CA GLY A 147 -1.66 9.11 -17.05
C GLY A 147 -2.83 9.56 -17.93
N PHE A 148 -3.83 10.23 -17.32
CA PHE A 148 -4.90 10.85 -18.11
C PHE A 148 -4.39 12.07 -18.88
N GLY A 149 -3.54 12.88 -18.27
CA GLY A 149 -2.91 14.03 -18.93
C GLY A 149 -2.11 13.60 -20.16
N ASP A 150 -1.27 12.60 -20.03
CA ASP A 150 -0.46 12.06 -21.13
C ASP A 150 -1.34 11.45 -22.25
N TYR A 151 -2.36 10.66 -21.87
CA TYR A 151 -3.27 10.05 -22.83
C TYR A 151 -4.05 11.10 -23.65
N PHE A 152 -4.53 12.18 -23.00
CA PHE A 152 -5.29 13.21 -23.71
C PHE A 152 -4.43 14.27 -24.40
N ALA A 153 -3.21 14.52 -23.89
CA ALA A 153 -2.36 15.59 -24.42
C ALA A 153 -1.50 15.16 -25.59
N ALA A 154 -1.04 13.90 -25.62
CA ALA A 154 -0.05 13.46 -26.60
C ALA A 154 -0.59 12.49 -27.65
N GLN A 155 -1.07 11.34 -27.28
CA GLN A 155 -1.48 10.30 -28.23
C GLN A 155 -2.52 9.37 -27.60
N ARG A 156 -3.60 9.08 -28.31
CA ARG A 156 -4.64 8.11 -27.92
C ARG A 156 -4.34 6.72 -28.46
N ASP A 157 -3.10 6.26 -28.30
CA ASP A 157 -2.61 5.01 -28.86
C ASP A 157 -2.60 3.85 -27.83
N GLN A 158 -3.11 4.09 -26.63
CA GLN A 158 -3.35 3.03 -25.66
C GLN A 158 -4.69 2.35 -25.94
N HIS A 159 -4.64 1.07 -26.26
CA HIS A 159 -5.82 0.25 -26.51
C HIS A 159 -5.95 -0.83 -25.43
N VAL A 160 -7.20 -1.17 -25.12
CA VAL A 160 -7.48 -2.36 -24.30
C VAL A 160 -7.03 -3.58 -25.08
N SER A 161 -6.27 -4.47 -24.46
CA SER A 161 -5.83 -5.72 -25.08
C SER A 161 -7.05 -6.50 -25.59
N PRO A 162 -7.03 -7.02 -26.83
CA PRO A 162 -8.08 -7.89 -27.35
C PRO A 162 -8.40 -9.05 -26.40
N TRP A 163 -7.38 -9.64 -25.76
CA TRP A 163 -7.53 -10.71 -24.79
C TRP A 163 -8.32 -10.29 -23.55
N LEU A 164 -8.16 -9.05 -23.08
CA LEU A 164 -8.96 -8.55 -21.97
C LEU A 164 -10.42 -8.35 -22.39
N TYR A 165 -10.64 -7.85 -23.62
CA TYR A 165 -11.98 -7.66 -24.16
C TYR A 165 -12.75 -8.99 -24.32
N GLU A 166 -12.06 -10.08 -24.69
CA GLU A 166 -12.67 -11.40 -24.83
C GLU A 166 -13.05 -12.06 -23.47
N ILE A 167 -12.42 -11.61 -22.36
CA ILE A 167 -12.68 -12.13 -21.00
C ILE A 167 -13.80 -11.36 -20.29
N MET A 168 -14.07 -10.14 -20.71
CA MET A 168 -15.09 -9.26 -20.11
C MET A 168 -16.50 -9.58 -20.63
#